data_94016eca1f3b2019521383fc6b6329aa
#
_entry.id   94016eca1f3b2019521383fc6b6329aa
#
_cell.length_a   1.000
_cell.length_b   1.000
_cell.length_c   1.000
_cell.angle_alpha   90.00
_cell.angle_beta   90.00
_cell.angle_gamma   90.00
#
_symmetry.space_group_name_H-M   'P 1'
#
loop_
_entity.id
_entity.type
_entity.pdbx_description
1 polymer ?
#
loop_
_entity_poly.entity_id
_entity_poly.type
_entity_poly.pdbx_seq_one_letter_code
_entity_poly.pdbx_strand_id
1 'polypeptide(L)'
;MAGEQLLLDFAVILIAAEIGGSAFRKIRLPRAVGMLVAGIVLGPFTPGYSVHQSAVADLAVLGAVFLMFTTGLSFDIRGFRKLGAWPFLLAISGVAVSFLGGLALGLAFGWAFLPATFLGLILTSTSTTLSLKLLADSGYGAVRGADLITASILIDDIVALSLMTFVVGLASPSPLPPLYVLAGLLGILGLAALLIFVGSHALPPVLRATDAVSPSSVIMVAVSFGLLISFAFAVLGLPPLVGAFFAGSIVASTEYGPRVSRHITPVAAVFMGVFFASIGFLINPWTIPGVLLLSLAATGVAAAGKFVPGLLILPRAAGVRAEAVWPLAAFLIPRAEISLIIAQYGVTIGVTGDLLPIAMAVMIGTAVLPTPIGEWAKRRAAVQEPAQTDPT
;
A
#
# COMPACT_ATOMS: atom_id res chain seq x y z
N MET A 1 -21.59 27.92 10.58
CA MET A 1 -20.21 28.36 10.22
C MET A 1 -19.23 27.19 10.15
N ALA A 2 -19.01 26.37 11.20
CA ALA A 2 -18.05 25.24 11.10
C ALA A 2 -18.45 24.17 10.06
N GLY A 3 -19.74 23.84 9.95
CA GLY A 3 -20.22 22.85 8.97
C GLY A 3 -20.17 23.33 7.52
N GLU A 4 -20.44 24.59 7.27
CA GLU A 4 -20.38 25.18 5.93
C GLU A 4 -18.95 25.21 5.41
N GLN A 5 -18.00 25.55 6.29
CA GLN A 5 -16.58 25.56 5.95
C GLN A 5 -16.07 24.15 5.66
N LEU A 6 -16.49 23.13 6.45
CA LEU A 6 -16.15 21.74 6.18
C LEU A 6 -16.64 21.28 4.80
N LEU A 7 -17.85 21.66 4.39
CA LEU A 7 -18.39 21.32 3.07
C LEU A 7 -17.56 21.95 1.95
N LEU A 8 -17.15 23.23 2.10
CA LEU A 8 -16.31 23.91 1.14
C LEU A 8 -14.93 23.26 1.06
N ASP A 9 -14.27 23.04 2.20
CA ASP A 9 -12.96 22.44 2.28
C ASP A 9 -12.96 21.03 1.64
N PHE A 10 -13.96 20.22 1.94
CA PHE A 10 -14.13 18.89 1.37
C PHE A 10 -14.32 18.93 -0.16
N ALA A 11 -15.18 19.84 -0.65
CA ALA A 11 -15.41 20.01 -2.09
C ALA A 11 -14.14 20.48 -2.83
N VAL A 12 -13.41 21.45 -2.28
CA VAL A 12 -12.16 21.96 -2.85
C VAL A 12 -11.10 20.86 -2.93
N ILE A 13 -10.95 20.06 -1.86
CA ILE A 13 -10.02 18.92 -1.82
C ILE A 13 -10.37 17.90 -2.90
N LEU A 14 -11.64 17.50 -3.01
CA LEU A 14 -12.06 16.50 -4.00
C LEU A 14 -11.80 16.98 -5.43
N ILE A 15 -12.13 18.25 -5.74
CA ILE A 15 -11.90 18.83 -7.06
C ILE A 15 -10.38 18.88 -7.35
N ALA A 16 -9.58 19.38 -6.43
CA ALA A 16 -8.14 19.48 -6.61
C ALA A 16 -7.49 18.10 -6.73
N ALA A 17 -7.88 17.14 -5.88
CA ALA A 17 -7.40 15.76 -5.96
C ALA A 17 -7.74 15.11 -7.31
N GLU A 18 -8.96 15.30 -7.83
CA GLU A 18 -9.35 14.76 -9.14
C GLU A 18 -8.58 15.43 -10.28
N ILE A 19 -8.43 16.76 -10.26
CA ILE A 19 -7.65 17.50 -11.27
C ILE A 19 -6.19 17.01 -11.25
N GLY A 20 -5.55 17.00 -10.08
CA GLY A 20 -4.18 16.53 -9.91
C GLY A 20 -4.00 15.07 -10.34
N GLY A 21 -4.87 14.18 -9.84
CA GLY A 21 -4.84 12.76 -10.19
C GLY A 21 -5.04 12.50 -11.67
N SER A 22 -5.93 13.25 -12.32
CA SER A 22 -6.19 13.13 -13.76
C SER A 22 -5.05 13.72 -14.61
N ALA A 23 -4.44 14.82 -14.19
CA ALA A 23 -3.28 15.40 -14.85
C ALA A 23 -2.08 14.44 -14.85
N PHE A 24 -1.77 13.85 -13.68
CA PHE A 24 -0.65 12.91 -13.55
C PHE A 24 -0.90 11.59 -14.31
N ARG A 25 -2.14 11.12 -14.36
CA ARG A 25 -2.51 9.97 -15.19
C ARG A 25 -2.24 10.20 -16.68
N LYS A 26 -2.46 11.44 -17.19
CA LYS A 26 -2.16 11.78 -18.61
C LYS A 26 -0.68 11.66 -18.94
N ILE A 27 0.20 11.93 -17.98
CA ILE A 27 1.66 11.79 -18.12
C ILE A 27 2.17 10.41 -17.66
N ARG A 28 1.26 9.43 -17.51
CA ARG A 28 1.56 8.04 -17.13
C ARG A 28 2.11 7.86 -15.72
N LEU A 29 1.92 8.82 -14.81
CA LEU A 29 2.25 8.70 -13.41
C LEU A 29 1.03 8.22 -12.58
N PRO A 30 1.25 7.61 -11.40
CA PRO A 30 0.17 7.21 -10.50
C PRO A 30 -0.72 8.39 -10.11
N ARG A 31 -2.05 8.18 -10.10
CA ARG A 31 -3.02 9.22 -9.68
C ARG A 31 -2.74 9.73 -8.27
N ALA A 32 -2.31 8.86 -7.37
CA ALA A 32 -1.98 9.20 -5.99
C ALA A 32 -0.93 10.31 -5.89
N VAL A 33 0.08 10.31 -6.79
CA VAL A 33 1.09 11.39 -6.85
C VAL A 33 0.43 12.74 -7.18
N GLY A 34 -0.47 12.75 -8.17
CA GLY A 34 -1.18 13.97 -8.54
C GLY A 34 -2.09 14.51 -7.43
N MET A 35 -2.74 13.61 -6.69
CA MET A 35 -3.56 13.97 -5.52
C MET A 35 -2.69 14.54 -4.38
N LEU A 36 -1.52 13.96 -4.13
CA LEU A 36 -0.52 14.50 -3.18
C LEU A 36 -0.05 15.91 -3.58
N VAL A 37 0.31 16.09 -4.85
CA VAL A 37 0.75 17.41 -5.37
C VAL A 37 -0.38 18.43 -5.23
N ALA A 38 -1.63 18.06 -5.52
CA ALA A 38 -2.78 18.91 -5.28
C ALA A 38 -2.90 19.32 -3.81
N GLY A 39 -2.63 18.38 -2.89
CA GLY A 39 -2.57 18.64 -1.45
C GLY A 39 -1.44 19.61 -1.08
N ILE A 40 -0.24 19.46 -1.64
CA ILE A 40 0.87 20.41 -1.43
C ILE A 40 0.45 21.82 -1.86
N VAL A 41 -0.22 21.96 -3.01
CA VAL A 41 -0.69 23.25 -3.52
C VAL A 41 -1.74 23.90 -2.62
N LEU A 42 -2.64 23.09 -2.04
CA LEU A 42 -3.67 23.55 -1.10
C LEU A 42 -3.17 23.63 0.36
N GLY A 43 -1.94 23.21 0.61
CA GLY A 43 -1.37 23.14 1.94
C GLY A 43 -0.85 24.48 2.47
N PRO A 44 -0.51 24.53 3.76
CA PRO A 44 -0.14 25.76 4.47
C PRO A 44 1.21 26.34 4.00
N PHE A 45 2.00 25.58 3.26
CA PHE A 45 3.33 26.02 2.79
C PHE A 45 3.28 26.71 1.41
N THR A 46 2.11 26.70 0.75
CA THR A 46 1.93 27.32 -0.57
C THR A 46 1.01 28.55 -0.43
N PRO A 47 1.36 29.72 -1.00
CA PRO A 47 0.50 30.89 -0.93
C PRO A 47 -0.84 30.65 -1.64
N GLY A 48 -1.93 31.04 -0.99
CA GLY A 48 -3.27 30.93 -1.57
C GLY A 48 -4.32 30.46 -0.56
N TYR A 49 -5.34 29.77 -1.06
CA TYR A 49 -6.38 29.20 -0.22
C TYR A 49 -5.80 28.01 0.57
N SER A 50 -5.84 28.11 1.88
CA SER A 50 -5.43 27.04 2.79
C SER A 50 -6.66 26.39 3.42
N VAL A 51 -6.78 25.09 3.25
CA VAL A 51 -7.84 24.26 3.86
C VAL A 51 -7.60 24.12 5.37
N HIS A 52 -8.68 24.05 6.14
CA HIS A 52 -8.58 23.85 7.59
C HIS A 52 -8.16 22.41 7.92
N GLN A 53 -6.91 22.26 8.30
CA GLN A 53 -6.25 20.96 8.51
C GLN A 53 -6.96 20.05 9.51
N SER A 54 -7.55 20.61 10.59
CA SER A 54 -8.26 19.83 11.60
C SER A 54 -9.53 19.14 11.06
N ALA A 55 -10.28 19.84 10.20
CA ALA A 55 -11.51 19.30 9.63
C ALA A 55 -11.26 18.16 8.63
N VAL A 56 -10.08 18.17 7.99
CA VAL A 56 -9.70 17.21 6.97
C VAL A 56 -8.99 15.99 7.56
N ALA A 57 -8.35 16.14 8.72
CA ALA A 57 -7.60 15.06 9.35
C ALA A 57 -8.47 13.82 9.67
N ASP A 58 -9.68 14.04 10.21
CA ASP A 58 -10.59 12.94 10.53
C ASP A 58 -11.10 12.21 9.28
N LEU A 59 -11.39 12.97 8.22
CA LEU A 59 -11.78 12.41 6.91
C LEU A 59 -10.63 11.65 6.25
N ALA A 60 -9.39 12.10 6.45
CA ALA A 60 -8.20 11.42 5.97
C ALA A 60 -8.00 10.05 6.64
N VAL A 61 -8.28 9.95 7.95
CA VAL A 61 -8.24 8.67 8.66
C VAL A 61 -9.26 7.70 8.07
N LEU A 62 -10.49 8.15 7.81
CA LEU A 62 -11.49 7.33 7.13
C LEU A 62 -11.02 6.92 5.72
N GLY A 63 -10.39 7.85 4.98
CA GLY A 63 -9.83 7.57 3.68
C GLY A 63 -8.79 6.45 3.72
N ALA A 64 -7.87 6.51 4.67
CA ALA A 64 -6.86 5.49 4.89
C ALA A 64 -7.48 4.14 5.29
N VAL A 65 -8.49 4.14 6.16
CA VAL A 65 -9.22 2.92 6.57
C VAL A 65 -9.94 2.30 5.37
N PHE A 66 -10.66 3.09 4.55
CA PHE A 66 -11.30 2.58 3.34
C PHE A 66 -10.31 2.06 2.31
N LEU A 67 -9.16 2.73 2.14
CA LEU A 67 -8.09 2.29 1.27
C LEU A 67 -7.56 0.92 1.71
N MET A 68 -7.25 0.76 2.99
CA MET A 68 -6.73 -0.50 3.53
C MET A 68 -7.79 -1.61 3.53
N PHE A 69 -9.05 -1.28 3.80
CA PHE A 69 -10.15 -2.24 3.70
C PHE A 69 -10.31 -2.75 2.26
N THR A 70 -10.27 -1.87 1.25
CA THR A 70 -10.36 -2.29 -0.16
C THR A 70 -9.12 -3.04 -0.63
N THR A 71 -7.93 -2.71 -0.13
CA THR A 71 -6.71 -3.49 -0.35
C THR A 71 -6.89 -4.90 0.22
N GLY A 72 -7.41 -5.01 1.46
CA GLY A 72 -7.74 -6.29 2.08
C GLY A 72 -8.79 -7.09 1.29
N LEU A 73 -9.80 -6.43 0.71
CA LEU A 73 -10.80 -7.07 -0.15
C LEU A 73 -10.21 -7.67 -1.43
N SER A 74 -9.06 -7.22 -1.86
CA SER A 74 -8.33 -7.80 -3.00
C SER A 74 -7.52 -9.03 -2.62
N PHE A 75 -7.47 -9.38 -1.33
CA PHE A 75 -6.65 -10.46 -0.79
C PHE A 75 -7.45 -11.76 -0.63
N ASP A 76 -7.40 -12.66 -1.63
CA ASP A 76 -7.97 -14.00 -1.54
C ASP A 76 -6.94 -15.02 -1.03
N ILE A 77 -7.03 -15.36 0.25
CA ILE A 77 -6.14 -16.33 0.92
C ILE A 77 -6.25 -17.75 0.31
N ARG A 78 -7.38 -18.10 -0.30
CA ARG A 78 -7.64 -19.48 -0.78
C ARG A 78 -6.75 -19.87 -1.96
N GLY A 79 -6.40 -18.90 -2.82
CA GLY A 79 -5.53 -19.11 -3.99
C GLY A 79 -4.08 -19.43 -3.63
N PHE A 80 -3.60 -18.95 -2.48
CA PHE A 80 -2.17 -19.03 -2.10
C PHE A 80 -1.68 -20.43 -1.77
N ARG A 81 -2.56 -21.32 -1.26
CA ARG A 81 -2.17 -22.70 -0.84
C ARG A 81 -1.53 -23.50 -1.97
N LYS A 82 -1.83 -23.17 -3.24
CA LYS A 82 -1.29 -23.88 -4.41
C LYS A 82 0.11 -23.44 -4.84
N LEU A 83 0.56 -22.26 -4.39
CA LEU A 83 1.83 -21.65 -4.80
C LEU A 83 3.02 -22.06 -3.94
N GLY A 84 2.78 -22.78 -2.84
CA GLY A 84 3.83 -23.24 -1.92
C GLY A 84 4.53 -22.10 -1.19
N ALA A 85 5.82 -22.28 -0.91
CA ALA A 85 6.62 -21.33 -0.13
C ALA A 85 7.24 -20.18 -0.96
N TRP A 86 7.18 -20.23 -2.29
CA TRP A 86 7.87 -19.28 -3.15
C TRP A 86 7.41 -17.82 -2.98
N PRO A 87 6.09 -17.51 -2.89
CA PRO A 87 5.65 -16.14 -2.63
C PRO A 87 6.16 -15.59 -1.30
N PHE A 88 6.19 -16.43 -0.25
CA PHE A 88 6.71 -16.05 1.07
C PHE A 88 8.20 -15.75 1.03
N LEU A 89 9.00 -16.61 0.36
CA LEU A 89 10.43 -16.38 0.20
C LEU A 89 10.71 -15.08 -0.56
N LEU A 90 9.95 -14.83 -1.62
CA LEU A 90 10.08 -13.61 -2.43
C LEU A 90 9.71 -12.36 -1.63
N ALA A 91 8.59 -12.40 -0.90
CA ALA A 91 8.13 -11.32 -0.04
C ALA A 91 9.14 -11.02 1.08
N ILE A 92 9.45 -12.04 1.91
CA ILE A 92 10.31 -11.85 3.09
C ILE A 92 11.72 -11.40 2.68
N SER A 93 12.31 -11.99 1.63
CA SER A 93 13.62 -11.56 1.16
C SER A 93 13.59 -10.11 0.62
N GLY A 94 12.55 -9.75 -0.14
CA GLY A 94 12.36 -8.41 -0.64
C GLY A 94 12.14 -7.38 0.48
N VAL A 95 11.35 -7.72 1.49
CA VAL A 95 11.15 -6.88 2.68
C VAL A 95 12.45 -6.74 3.46
N ALA A 96 13.16 -7.85 3.74
CA ALA A 96 14.40 -7.82 4.51
C ALA A 96 15.48 -6.96 3.83
N VAL A 97 15.70 -7.14 2.52
CA VAL A 97 16.71 -6.36 1.77
C VAL A 97 16.32 -4.89 1.70
N SER A 98 15.05 -4.58 1.45
CA SER A 98 14.56 -3.20 1.41
C SER A 98 14.65 -2.53 2.77
N PHE A 99 14.23 -3.21 3.84
CA PHE A 99 14.25 -2.70 5.21
C PHE A 99 15.68 -2.43 5.68
N LEU A 100 16.55 -3.44 5.58
CA LEU A 100 17.95 -3.30 6.03
C LEU A 100 18.70 -2.28 5.18
N GLY A 101 18.44 -2.24 3.88
CA GLY A 101 19.02 -1.24 2.98
C GLY A 101 18.57 0.19 3.33
N GLY A 102 17.30 0.39 3.61
CA GLY A 102 16.77 1.70 4.03
C GLY A 102 17.26 2.13 5.42
N LEU A 103 17.30 1.20 6.38
CA LEU A 103 17.90 1.42 7.70
C LEU A 103 19.38 1.83 7.59
N ALA A 104 20.16 1.05 6.85
CA ALA A 104 21.59 1.34 6.63
C ALA A 104 21.80 2.68 5.93
N LEU A 105 20.96 3.00 4.94
CA LEU A 105 21.01 4.28 4.24
C LEU A 105 20.70 5.45 5.19
N GLY A 106 19.65 5.37 6.01
CA GLY A 106 19.32 6.40 6.98
C GLY A 106 20.44 6.63 7.99
N LEU A 107 21.04 5.56 8.52
CA LEU A 107 22.18 5.64 9.43
C LEU A 107 23.42 6.24 8.74
N ALA A 108 23.68 5.90 7.47
CA ALA A 108 24.79 6.47 6.68
C ALA A 108 24.62 7.98 6.42
N PHE A 109 23.38 8.46 6.35
CA PHE A 109 23.07 9.89 6.27
C PHE A 109 22.99 10.59 7.64
N GLY A 110 23.40 9.92 8.73
CA GLY A 110 23.47 10.48 10.07
C GLY A 110 22.14 10.54 10.81
N TRP A 111 21.11 9.84 10.33
CA TRP A 111 19.84 9.79 11.04
C TRP A 111 19.92 8.95 12.31
N ALA A 112 19.17 9.33 13.32
CA ALA A 112 19.00 8.49 14.51
C ALA A 112 18.33 7.16 14.16
N PHE A 113 18.49 6.17 15.03
CA PHE A 113 18.03 4.79 14.77
C PHE A 113 16.54 4.70 14.40
N LEU A 114 15.66 5.43 15.11
CA LEU A 114 14.22 5.37 14.88
C LEU A 114 13.81 5.98 13.52
N PRO A 115 14.22 7.22 13.14
CA PRO A 115 13.98 7.73 11.79
C PRO A 115 14.55 6.84 10.67
N ALA A 116 15.77 6.31 10.85
CA ALA A 116 16.40 5.39 9.92
C ALA A 116 15.59 4.08 9.77
N THR A 117 15.02 3.57 10.87
CA THR A 117 14.11 2.41 10.86
C THR A 117 12.85 2.71 10.08
N PHE A 118 12.26 3.90 10.24
CA PHE A 118 11.10 4.32 9.45
C PHE A 118 11.43 4.45 7.97
N LEU A 119 12.62 4.94 7.61
CA LEU A 119 13.08 4.92 6.22
C LEU A 119 13.13 3.48 5.69
N GLY A 120 13.68 2.54 6.47
CA GLY A 120 13.65 1.12 6.14
C GLY A 120 12.23 0.61 5.88
N LEU A 121 11.29 0.90 6.78
CA LEU A 121 9.88 0.52 6.64
C LEU A 121 9.22 1.09 5.38
N ILE A 122 9.45 2.36 5.06
CA ILE A 122 8.94 3.04 3.87
C ILE A 122 9.33 2.29 2.59
N LEU A 123 10.51 1.68 2.56
CA LEU A 123 11.02 0.97 1.39
C LEU A 123 10.53 -0.49 1.28
N THR A 124 9.77 -1.04 2.23
CA THR A 124 9.41 -2.47 2.26
C THR A 124 8.25 -2.85 1.35
N SER A 125 7.16 -2.07 1.34
CA SER A 125 5.93 -2.43 0.63
C SER A 125 6.06 -2.29 -0.89
N THR A 126 5.23 -3.03 -1.63
CA THR A 126 5.16 -2.99 -3.09
C THR A 126 3.77 -2.49 -3.51
N SER A 127 3.70 -1.63 -4.53
CA SER A 127 2.41 -1.14 -5.05
C SER A 127 1.62 -2.24 -5.73
N THR A 128 0.56 -2.71 -5.11
CA THR A 128 -0.34 -3.72 -5.68
C THR A 128 -0.96 -3.21 -6.99
N THR A 129 -1.51 -2.01 -6.99
CA THR A 129 -2.22 -1.42 -8.13
C THR A 129 -1.32 -1.26 -9.35
N LEU A 130 -0.11 -0.70 -9.17
CA LEU A 130 0.78 -0.42 -10.29
C LEU A 130 1.44 -1.70 -10.81
N SER A 131 1.85 -2.59 -9.92
CA SER A 131 2.46 -3.87 -10.29
C SER A 131 1.50 -4.77 -11.06
N LEU A 132 0.24 -4.91 -10.61
CA LEU A 132 -0.77 -5.69 -11.34
C LEU A 132 -1.11 -5.05 -12.68
N LYS A 133 -1.15 -3.72 -12.75
CA LYS A 133 -1.33 -3.02 -14.03
C LYS A 133 -0.18 -3.28 -14.99
N LEU A 134 1.07 -3.22 -14.54
CA LEU A 134 2.24 -3.53 -15.37
C LEU A 134 2.21 -4.98 -15.86
N LEU A 135 1.81 -5.94 -15.01
CA LEU A 135 1.59 -7.34 -15.41
C LEU A 135 0.54 -7.46 -16.51
N ALA A 136 -0.63 -6.81 -16.34
CA ALA A 136 -1.71 -6.87 -17.31
C ALA A 136 -1.35 -6.19 -18.64
N ASP A 137 -0.83 -4.96 -18.57
CA ASP A 137 -0.51 -4.13 -19.75
C ASP A 137 0.65 -4.71 -20.59
N SER A 138 1.55 -5.47 -19.95
CA SER A 138 2.72 -6.08 -20.61
C SER A 138 2.44 -7.44 -21.27
N GLY A 139 1.23 -8.02 -21.08
CA GLY A 139 0.90 -9.37 -21.54
C GLY A 139 1.47 -10.49 -20.66
N TYR A 140 2.15 -10.15 -19.55
CA TYR A 140 2.69 -11.13 -18.61
C TYR A 140 1.69 -11.60 -17.54
N GLY A 141 0.46 -11.09 -17.54
CA GLY A 141 -0.58 -11.49 -16.59
C GLY A 141 -0.98 -12.97 -16.63
N ALA A 142 -0.87 -13.61 -17.81
CA ALA A 142 -1.14 -15.04 -18.00
C ALA A 142 0.12 -15.91 -17.90
N VAL A 143 1.29 -15.33 -17.73
CA VAL A 143 2.56 -16.07 -17.65
C VAL A 143 2.71 -16.73 -16.29
N ARG A 144 3.18 -17.97 -16.27
CA ARG A 144 3.49 -18.69 -15.04
C ARG A 144 4.52 -17.89 -14.23
N GLY A 145 4.18 -17.50 -13.03
CA GLY A 145 4.94 -16.54 -12.21
C GLY A 145 4.20 -15.24 -11.90
N ALA A 146 3.19 -14.85 -12.69
CA ALA A 146 2.33 -13.71 -12.36
C ALA A 146 1.59 -13.91 -11.03
N ASP A 147 1.08 -15.13 -10.79
CA ASP A 147 0.44 -15.50 -9.52
C ASP A 147 1.42 -15.42 -8.33
N LEU A 148 2.70 -15.80 -8.56
CA LEU A 148 3.75 -15.69 -7.54
C LEU A 148 4.01 -14.23 -7.18
N ILE A 149 4.12 -13.35 -8.19
CA ILE A 149 4.28 -11.91 -8.00
C ILE A 149 3.09 -11.33 -7.24
N THR A 150 1.87 -11.63 -7.69
CA THR A 150 0.63 -11.16 -7.05
C THR A 150 0.56 -11.58 -5.59
N ALA A 151 0.83 -12.86 -5.32
CA ALA A 151 0.85 -13.39 -3.96
C ALA A 151 1.95 -12.75 -3.10
N SER A 152 3.15 -12.56 -3.65
CA SER A 152 4.26 -11.92 -2.94
C SER A 152 3.94 -10.48 -2.56
N ILE A 153 3.36 -9.69 -3.47
CA ILE A 153 2.97 -8.29 -3.20
C ILE A 153 1.98 -8.21 -2.03
N LEU A 154 0.99 -9.10 -2.01
CA LEU A 154 0.00 -9.12 -0.94
C LEU A 154 0.60 -9.55 0.41
N ILE A 155 1.57 -10.48 0.40
CA ILE A 155 2.33 -10.85 1.61
C ILE A 155 3.21 -9.68 2.06
N ASP A 156 3.83 -8.95 1.13
CA ASP A 156 4.61 -7.74 1.45
C ASP A 156 3.81 -6.74 2.27
N ASP A 157 2.55 -6.52 1.92
CA ASP A 157 1.67 -5.56 2.61
C ASP A 157 1.41 -6.01 4.05
N ILE A 158 1.12 -7.30 4.26
CA ILE A 158 0.94 -7.86 5.61
C ILE A 158 2.22 -7.71 6.44
N VAL A 159 3.37 -8.08 5.85
CA VAL A 159 4.65 -8.03 6.55
C VAL A 159 5.06 -6.60 6.86
N ALA A 160 4.89 -5.66 5.92
CA ALA A 160 5.20 -4.25 6.11
C ALA A 160 4.36 -3.61 7.23
N LEU A 161 3.04 -3.86 7.23
CA LEU A 161 2.13 -3.36 8.27
C LEU A 161 2.41 -4.00 9.64
N SER A 162 2.72 -5.31 9.67
CA SER A 162 3.10 -6.00 10.91
C SER A 162 4.42 -5.47 11.47
N LEU A 163 5.40 -5.25 10.59
CA LEU A 163 6.71 -4.69 10.97
C LEU A 163 6.57 -3.23 11.43
N MET A 164 5.72 -2.43 10.79
CA MET A 164 5.39 -1.08 11.26
C MET A 164 4.82 -1.11 12.67
N THR A 165 3.85 -1.97 12.92
CA THR A 165 3.22 -2.10 14.24
C THR A 165 4.24 -2.50 15.32
N PHE A 166 5.16 -3.40 14.96
CA PHE A 166 6.26 -3.81 15.83
C PHE A 166 7.22 -2.64 16.15
N VAL A 167 7.65 -1.88 15.15
CA VAL A 167 8.54 -0.72 15.33
C VAL A 167 7.89 0.37 16.18
N VAL A 168 6.59 0.60 15.98
CA VAL A 168 5.82 1.54 16.79
C VAL A 168 5.75 1.10 18.26
N GLY A 169 5.55 -0.19 18.50
CA GLY A 169 5.60 -0.74 19.85
C GLY A 169 6.97 -0.57 20.55
N LEU A 170 8.06 -0.63 19.75
CA LEU A 170 9.43 -0.36 20.26
C LEU A 170 9.69 1.13 20.54
N ALA A 171 9.07 2.01 19.76
CA ALA A 171 9.20 3.45 19.91
C ALA A 171 8.44 4.02 21.11
N SER A 172 7.69 3.18 21.84
CA SER A 172 6.98 3.55 23.07
C SER A 172 7.94 4.08 24.14
N PRO A 173 7.52 5.07 24.98
CA PRO A 173 8.38 5.71 25.97
C PRO A 173 9.00 4.77 27.01
N SER A 174 8.48 3.57 27.18
CA SER A 174 9.05 2.49 28.00
C SER A 174 9.60 1.39 27.10
N PRO A 175 10.91 1.34 26.82
CA PRO A 175 11.48 0.30 25.97
C PRO A 175 11.27 -1.08 26.61
N LEU A 176 10.51 -1.91 25.92
CA LEU A 176 10.28 -3.28 26.34
C LEU A 176 11.53 -4.13 26.06
N PRO A 177 11.87 -5.09 26.93
CA PRO A 177 12.93 -6.05 26.61
C PRO A 177 12.70 -6.75 25.27
N PRO A 178 13.73 -7.12 24.51
CA PRO A 178 13.60 -7.72 23.17
C PRO A 178 12.66 -8.94 23.12
N LEU A 179 12.59 -9.70 24.20
CA LEU A 179 11.68 -10.84 24.32
C LEU A 179 10.20 -10.41 24.29
N TYR A 180 9.86 -9.32 24.98
CA TYR A 180 8.48 -8.78 24.95
C TYR A 180 8.11 -8.20 23.60
N VAL A 181 9.09 -7.66 22.92
CA VAL A 181 8.97 -7.15 21.56
C VAL A 181 8.67 -8.27 20.58
N LEU A 182 9.43 -9.37 20.65
CA LEU A 182 9.15 -10.59 19.88
C LEU A 182 7.79 -11.20 20.23
N ALA A 183 7.47 -11.27 21.54
CA ALA A 183 6.17 -11.73 22.01
C ALA A 183 5.03 -10.82 21.49
N GLY A 184 5.24 -9.50 21.41
CA GLY A 184 4.30 -8.55 20.83
C GLY A 184 4.08 -8.81 19.34
N LEU A 185 5.14 -9.02 18.56
CA LEU A 185 5.03 -9.38 17.14
C LEU A 185 4.26 -10.68 16.95
N LEU A 186 4.62 -11.72 17.70
CA LEU A 186 3.90 -13.00 17.67
C LEU A 186 2.45 -12.84 18.14
N GLY A 187 2.20 -11.97 19.13
CA GLY A 187 0.87 -11.62 19.60
C GLY A 187 0.03 -10.94 18.52
N ILE A 188 0.60 -9.99 17.76
CA ILE A 188 -0.08 -9.32 16.63
C ILE A 188 -0.40 -10.32 15.53
N LEU A 189 0.57 -11.14 15.14
CA LEU A 189 0.35 -12.18 14.13
C LEU A 189 -0.66 -13.22 14.61
N GLY A 190 -0.63 -13.59 15.89
CA GLY A 190 -1.61 -14.45 16.53
C GLY A 190 -3.00 -13.84 16.59
N LEU A 191 -3.10 -12.55 16.93
CA LEU A 191 -4.36 -11.80 16.90
C LEU A 191 -4.91 -11.70 15.48
N ALA A 192 -4.07 -11.41 14.50
CA ALA A 192 -4.47 -11.39 13.10
C ALA A 192 -4.98 -12.76 12.63
N ALA A 193 -4.26 -13.83 12.96
CA ALA A 193 -4.67 -15.19 12.64
C ALA A 193 -5.99 -15.56 13.34
N LEU A 194 -6.16 -15.19 14.61
CA LEU A 194 -7.39 -15.39 15.38
C LEU A 194 -8.56 -14.63 14.77
N LEU A 195 -8.37 -13.35 14.42
CA LEU A 195 -9.39 -12.53 13.78
C LEU A 195 -9.79 -13.09 12.42
N ILE A 196 -8.82 -13.54 11.61
CA ILE A 196 -9.11 -14.20 10.34
C ILE A 196 -9.89 -15.49 10.58
N PHE A 197 -9.47 -16.31 11.53
CA PHE A 197 -10.13 -17.56 11.85
C PHE A 197 -11.54 -17.34 12.37
N VAL A 198 -11.72 -16.53 13.39
CA VAL A 198 -13.03 -16.22 13.98
C VAL A 198 -13.92 -15.46 12.98
N GLY A 199 -13.38 -14.45 12.32
CA GLY A 199 -14.12 -13.66 11.35
C GLY A 199 -14.57 -14.48 10.15
N SER A 200 -13.73 -15.37 9.63
CA SER A 200 -14.10 -16.25 8.49
C SER A 200 -15.22 -17.24 8.83
N HIS A 201 -15.46 -17.53 10.10
CA HIS A 201 -16.53 -18.41 10.56
C HIS A 201 -17.76 -17.63 11.06
N ALA A 202 -17.56 -16.54 11.78
CA ALA A 202 -18.63 -15.75 12.38
C ALA A 202 -19.31 -14.77 11.40
N LEU A 203 -18.54 -14.21 10.46
CA LEU A 203 -19.07 -13.20 9.53
C LEU A 203 -20.05 -13.77 8.47
N PRO A 204 -19.79 -14.94 7.82
CA PRO A 204 -20.67 -15.45 6.78
C PRO A 204 -22.14 -15.66 7.22
N PRO A 205 -22.45 -16.24 8.39
CA PRO A 205 -23.85 -16.38 8.83
C PRO A 205 -24.53 -15.01 9.05
N VAL A 206 -23.78 -14.00 9.54
CA VAL A 206 -24.29 -12.65 9.72
C VAL A 206 -24.60 -12.02 8.36
N LEU A 207 -23.69 -12.14 7.39
CA LEU A 207 -23.92 -11.61 6.05
C LEU A 207 -25.09 -12.30 5.34
N ARG A 208 -25.27 -13.62 5.51
CA ARG A 208 -26.43 -14.34 4.99
C ARG A 208 -27.75 -13.86 5.60
N ALA A 209 -27.79 -13.69 6.91
CA ALA A 209 -28.98 -13.19 7.60
C ALA A 209 -29.35 -11.78 7.12
N THR A 210 -28.36 -10.93 6.86
CA THR A 210 -28.57 -9.56 6.38
C THR A 210 -28.92 -9.52 4.87
N ASP A 211 -28.37 -10.41 4.07
CA ASP A 211 -28.73 -10.53 2.62
C ASP A 211 -30.20 -10.92 2.43
N ALA A 212 -30.74 -11.73 3.34
CA ALA A 212 -32.15 -12.07 3.36
C ALA A 212 -33.08 -10.84 3.60
N VAL A 213 -32.54 -9.78 4.24
CA VAL A 213 -33.32 -8.54 4.48
C VAL A 213 -33.17 -7.59 3.29
N SER A 214 -31.93 -7.30 2.88
CA SER A 214 -31.65 -6.41 1.75
C SER A 214 -30.23 -6.56 1.25
N PRO A 215 -30.04 -6.51 -0.08
CA PRO A 215 -28.71 -6.48 -0.69
C PRO A 215 -27.78 -5.37 -0.19
N SER A 216 -28.30 -4.20 0.15
CA SER A 216 -27.51 -3.08 0.68
C SER A 216 -27.07 -3.32 2.12
N SER A 217 -27.81 -4.10 2.90
CA SER A 217 -27.48 -4.42 4.29
C SER A 217 -26.16 -5.19 4.40
N VAL A 218 -25.86 -6.06 3.44
CA VAL A 218 -24.57 -6.77 3.37
C VAL A 218 -23.39 -5.80 3.31
N ILE A 219 -23.52 -4.74 2.51
CA ILE A 219 -22.47 -3.73 2.34
C ILE A 219 -22.29 -2.95 3.62
N MET A 220 -23.39 -2.52 4.25
CA MET A 220 -23.36 -1.79 5.52
C MET A 220 -22.69 -2.62 6.62
N VAL A 221 -23.07 -3.90 6.76
CA VAL A 221 -22.48 -4.80 7.77
C VAL A 221 -20.99 -5.03 7.49
N ALA A 222 -20.58 -5.23 6.24
CA ALA A 222 -19.17 -5.42 5.90
C ALA A 222 -18.32 -4.17 6.21
N VAL A 223 -18.83 -2.96 5.91
CA VAL A 223 -18.15 -1.70 6.24
C VAL A 223 -18.12 -1.50 7.75
N SER A 224 -19.24 -1.71 8.45
CA SER A 224 -19.29 -1.60 9.91
C SER A 224 -18.32 -2.55 10.59
N PHE A 225 -18.21 -3.79 10.08
CA PHE A 225 -17.22 -4.76 10.54
C PHE A 225 -15.79 -4.23 10.34
N GLY A 226 -15.48 -3.66 9.17
CA GLY A 226 -14.19 -3.01 8.88
C GLY A 226 -13.84 -1.91 9.87
N LEU A 227 -14.80 -1.00 10.14
CA LEU A 227 -14.62 0.10 11.08
C LEU A 227 -14.46 -0.39 12.53
N LEU A 228 -15.24 -1.41 12.95
CA LEU A 228 -15.17 -1.97 14.30
C LEU A 228 -13.81 -2.66 14.55
N ILE A 229 -13.31 -3.43 13.59
CA ILE A 229 -11.99 -4.06 13.71
C ILE A 229 -10.89 -2.99 13.72
N SER A 230 -10.99 -1.96 12.87
CA SER A 230 -10.07 -0.82 12.88
C SER A 230 -10.04 -0.11 14.24
N PHE A 231 -11.22 0.13 14.82
CA PHE A 231 -11.36 0.72 16.14
C PHE A 231 -10.75 -0.18 17.23
N ALA A 232 -11.01 -1.48 17.18
CA ALA A 232 -10.44 -2.43 18.14
C ALA A 232 -8.90 -2.42 18.10
N PHE A 233 -8.30 -2.32 16.91
CA PHE A 233 -6.85 -2.15 16.77
C PHE A 233 -6.37 -0.84 17.40
N ALA A 234 -7.07 0.27 17.15
CA ALA A 234 -6.74 1.57 17.76
C ALA A 234 -6.74 1.52 19.29
N VAL A 235 -7.77 0.90 19.88
CA VAL A 235 -7.88 0.72 21.36
C VAL A 235 -6.72 -0.13 21.92
N LEU A 236 -6.22 -1.09 21.14
CA LEU A 236 -5.06 -1.89 21.51
C LEU A 236 -3.72 -1.17 21.29
N GLY A 237 -3.74 0.10 20.88
CA GLY A 237 -2.53 0.87 20.56
C GLY A 237 -1.89 0.48 19.23
N LEU A 238 -2.60 -0.26 18.37
CA LEU A 238 -2.15 -0.70 17.06
C LEU A 238 -2.68 0.25 15.97
N PRO A 239 -2.00 0.39 14.82
CA PRO A 239 -2.52 1.22 13.74
C PRO A 239 -3.88 0.72 13.24
N PRO A 240 -4.94 1.57 13.21
CA PRO A 240 -6.29 1.19 12.76
C PRO A 240 -6.32 0.60 11.35
N LEU A 241 -5.39 1.03 10.51
CA LEU A 241 -5.22 0.63 9.12
C LEU A 241 -4.96 -0.87 8.96
N VAL A 242 -4.22 -1.46 9.90
CA VAL A 242 -3.95 -2.90 9.95
C VAL A 242 -5.25 -3.66 10.20
N GLY A 243 -6.07 -3.17 11.14
CA GLY A 243 -7.40 -3.74 11.41
C GLY A 243 -8.30 -3.70 10.18
N ALA A 244 -8.33 -2.56 9.47
CA ALA A 244 -9.08 -2.41 8.21
C ALA A 244 -8.67 -3.43 7.16
N PHE A 245 -7.35 -3.59 6.95
CA PHE A 245 -6.81 -4.55 5.99
C PHE A 245 -7.25 -5.99 6.32
N PHE A 246 -7.09 -6.43 7.57
CA PHE A 246 -7.52 -7.77 7.98
C PHE A 246 -9.03 -7.96 7.85
N ALA A 247 -9.83 -6.97 8.23
CA ALA A 247 -11.27 -7.03 8.06
C ALA A 247 -11.67 -7.17 6.58
N GLY A 248 -11.03 -6.42 5.68
CA GLY A 248 -11.21 -6.55 4.24
C GLY A 248 -10.87 -7.96 3.74
N SER A 249 -9.75 -8.53 4.20
CA SER A 249 -9.31 -9.89 3.84
C SER A 249 -10.28 -10.98 4.35
N ILE A 250 -10.88 -10.77 5.52
CA ILE A 250 -11.92 -11.66 6.05
C ILE A 250 -13.16 -11.60 5.17
N VAL A 251 -13.64 -10.40 4.81
CA VAL A 251 -14.78 -10.23 3.91
C VAL A 251 -14.50 -10.83 2.54
N ALA A 252 -13.30 -10.64 1.99
CA ALA A 252 -12.86 -11.24 0.73
C ALA A 252 -12.94 -12.77 0.73
N SER A 253 -12.72 -13.42 1.88
CA SER A 253 -12.82 -14.86 2.03
C SER A 253 -14.25 -15.40 2.04
N THR A 254 -15.27 -14.52 2.07
CA THR A 254 -16.69 -14.88 2.03
C THR A 254 -17.22 -14.89 0.58
N GLU A 255 -18.40 -15.51 0.37
CA GLU A 255 -19.10 -15.45 -0.93
C GLU A 255 -19.53 -14.02 -1.32
N TYR A 256 -19.60 -13.11 -0.34
CA TYR A 256 -20.00 -11.70 -0.53
C TYR A 256 -18.84 -10.78 -0.88
N GLY A 257 -17.59 -11.22 -0.79
CA GLY A 257 -16.38 -10.43 -1.06
C GLY A 257 -16.43 -9.67 -2.39
N PRO A 258 -16.67 -10.33 -3.55
CA PRO A 258 -16.74 -9.66 -4.85
C PRO A 258 -17.83 -8.60 -4.93
N ARG A 259 -18.97 -8.83 -4.26
CA ARG A 259 -20.10 -7.90 -4.23
C ARG A 259 -19.76 -6.67 -3.38
N VAL A 260 -19.21 -6.87 -2.19
CA VAL A 260 -18.78 -5.78 -1.30
C VAL A 260 -17.71 -4.94 -2.00
N SER A 261 -16.69 -5.58 -2.57
CA SER A 261 -15.61 -4.90 -3.30
C SER A 261 -16.15 -3.99 -4.41
N ARG A 262 -17.06 -4.48 -5.24
CA ARG A 262 -17.64 -3.71 -6.35
C ARG A 262 -18.38 -2.44 -5.88
N HIS A 263 -19.04 -2.49 -4.73
CA HIS A 263 -19.82 -1.34 -4.23
C HIS A 263 -18.97 -0.37 -3.38
N ILE A 264 -17.97 -0.89 -2.65
CA ILE A 264 -17.15 -0.07 -1.76
C ILE A 264 -16.00 0.61 -2.50
N THR A 265 -15.43 0.01 -3.55
CA THR A 265 -14.32 0.61 -4.31
C THR A 265 -14.61 2.02 -4.82
N PRO A 266 -15.80 2.34 -5.40
CA PRO A 266 -16.12 3.71 -5.80
C PRO A 266 -16.19 4.69 -4.61
N VAL A 267 -16.75 4.26 -3.48
CA VAL A 267 -16.81 5.07 -2.25
C VAL A 267 -15.41 5.31 -1.68
N ALA A 268 -14.60 4.25 -1.60
CA ALA A 268 -13.23 4.34 -1.16
C ALA A 268 -12.40 5.30 -2.05
N ALA A 269 -12.67 5.35 -3.36
CA ALA A 269 -11.96 6.25 -4.28
C ALA A 269 -12.17 7.74 -3.93
N VAL A 270 -13.36 8.12 -3.44
CA VAL A 270 -13.64 9.49 -2.98
C VAL A 270 -12.77 9.81 -1.75
N PHE A 271 -12.80 8.94 -0.74
CA PHE A 271 -12.02 9.13 0.48
C PHE A 271 -10.51 9.01 0.25
N MET A 272 -10.08 8.20 -0.72
CA MET A 272 -8.67 8.14 -1.16
C MET A 272 -8.16 9.50 -1.65
N GLY A 273 -8.97 10.24 -2.41
CA GLY A 273 -8.63 11.58 -2.86
C GLY A 273 -8.33 12.52 -1.69
N VAL A 274 -9.20 12.48 -0.67
CA VAL A 274 -9.01 13.26 0.57
C VAL A 274 -7.76 12.82 1.32
N PHE A 275 -7.56 11.49 1.48
CA PHE A 275 -6.39 10.93 2.17
C PHE A 275 -5.07 11.39 1.52
N PHE A 276 -4.91 11.21 0.22
CA PHE A 276 -3.67 11.61 -0.44
C PHE A 276 -3.45 13.12 -0.43
N ALA A 277 -4.50 13.92 -0.64
CA ALA A 277 -4.40 15.37 -0.55
C ALA A 277 -4.03 15.82 0.87
N SER A 278 -4.59 15.20 1.91
CA SER A 278 -4.26 15.54 3.31
C SER A 278 -2.82 15.18 3.68
N ILE A 279 -2.26 14.09 3.14
CA ILE A 279 -0.82 13.83 3.26
C ILE A 279 -0.02 14.94 2.58
N GLY A 280 -0.45 15.37 1.38
CA GLY A 280 0.17 16.48 0.66
C GLY A 280 0.25 17.76 1.49
N PHE A 281 -0.78 18.09 2.29
CA PHE A 281 -0.76 19.26 3.20
C PHE A 281 0.39 19.25 4.20
N LEU A 282 0.87 18.08 4.59
CA LEU A 282 1.96 17.94 5.56
C LEU A 282 3.34 18.05 4.92
N ILE A 283 3.41 18.02 3.60
CA ILE A 283 4.67 18.11 2.86
C ILE A 283 5.04 19.58 2.66
N ASN A 284 6.16 19.98 3.24
CA ASN A 284 6.77 21.27 2.94
C ASN A 284 7.59 21.14 1.64
N PRO A 285 7.15 21.76 0.51
CA PRO A 285 7.88 21.64 -0.75
C PRO A 285 9.28 22.25 -0.72
N TRP A 286 9.53 23.17 0.19
CA TRP A 286 10.83 23.85 0.33
C TRP A 286 11.91 22.97 0.95
N THR A 287 11.54 21.85 1.61
CA THR A 287 12.51 20.88 2.14
C THR A 287 12.95 19.84 1.08
N ILE A 288 12.20 19.71 -0.03
CA ILE A 288 12.47 18.70 -1.07
C ILE A 288 13.90 18.80 -1.63
N PRO A 289 14.46 20.01 -1.95
CA PRO A 289 15.84 20.09 -2.42
C PRO A 289 16.88 19.53 -1.43
N GLY A 290 16.66 19.74 -0.13
CA GLY A 290 17.56 19.24 0.93
C GLY A 290 17.60 17.72 1.04
N VAL A 291 16.51 17.04 0.68
CA VAL A 291 16.42 15.56 0.76
C VAL A 291 16.56 14.87 -0.58
N LEU A 292 16.85 15.59 -1.65
CA LEU A 292 16.87 15.05 -3.01
C LEU A 292 17.88 13.89 -3.15
N LEU A 293 19.10 14.06 -2.64
CA LEU A 293 20.14 13.03 -2.71
C LEU A 293 19.73 11.77 -1.95
N LEU A 294 19.21 11.92 -0.73
CA LEU A 294 18.70 10.81 0.06
C LEU A 294 17.50 10.13 -0.62
N SER A 295 16.60 10.91 -1.23
CA SER A 295 15.45 10.39 -1.96
C SER A 295 15.85 9.56 -3.19
N LEU A 296 16.85 10.02 -3.94
CA LEU A 296 17.40 9.28 -5.09
C LEU A 296 18.08 7.99 -4.63
N ALA A 297 18.90 8.05 -3.57
CA ALA A 297 19.53 6.87 -2.99
C ALA A 297 18.48 5.88 -2.44
N ALA A 298 17.46 6.38 -1.73
CA ALA A 298 16.34 5.57 -1.21
C ALA A 298 15.55 4.91 -2.35
N THR A 299 15.32 5.62 -3.47
CA THR A 299 14.70 5.05 -4.68
C THR A 299 15.54 3.90 -5.25
N GLY A 300 16.86 4.08 -5.33
CA GLY A 300 17.79 3.02 -5.77
C GLY A 300 17.75 1.79 -4.85
N VAL A 301 17.79 2.01 -3.52
CA VAL A 301 17.68 0.94 -2.52
C VAL A 301 16.32 0.24 -2.61
N ALA A 302 15.23 0.99 -2.73
CA ALA A 302 13.89 0.43 -2.89
C ALA A 302 13.79 -0.45 -4.13
N ALA A 303 14.31 0.02 -5.26
CA ALA A 303 14.32 -0.74 -6.52
C ALA A 303 15.15 -2.02 -6.38
N ALA A 304 16.40 -1.90 -5.92
CA ALA A 304 17.31 -3.04 -5.74
C ALA A 304 16.74 -4.05 -4.74
N GLY A 305 16.12 -3.56 -3.64
CA GLY A 305 15.58 -4.37 -2.55
C GLY A 305 14.47 -5.35 -2.97
N LYS A 306 13.81 -5.11 -4.09
CA LYS A 306 12.81 -6.03 -4.66
C LYS A 306 13.29 -6.71 -5.94
N PHE A 307 13.98 -5.96 -6.77
CA PHE A 307 14.48 -6.46 -8.05
C PHE A 307 15.50 -7.59 -7.87
N VAL A 308 16.49 -7.41 -6.98
CA VAL A 308 17.54 -8.41 -6.74
C VAL A 308 16.98 -9.71 -6.18
N PRO A 309 16.17 -9.74 -5.10
CA PRO A 309 15.48 -10.95 -4.67
C PRO A 309 14.63 -11.60 -5.76
N GLY A 310 13.94 -10.77 -6.58
CA GLY A 310 13.18 -11.25 -7.73
C GLY A 310 14.05 -12.01 -8.71
N LEU A 311 15.20 -11.45 -9.11
CA LEU A 311 16.15 -12.11 -10.01
C LEU A 311 16.73 -13.41 -9.43
N LEU A 312 16.88 -13.51 -8.12
CA LEU A 312 17.47 -14.69 -7.46
C LEU A 312 16.44 -15.79 -7.23
N ILE A 313 15.20 -15.46 -6.93
CA ILE A 313 14.17 -16.42 -6.50
C ILE A 313 13.31 -16.91 -7.67
N LEU A 314 12.87 -16.02 -8.56
CA LEU A 314 12.00 -16.38 -9.67
C LEU A 314 12.56 -17.49 -10.58
N PRO A 315 13.87 -17.54 -10.93
CA PRO A 315 14.42 -18.64 -11.73
C PRO A 315 14.33 -20.01 -11.06
N ARG A 316 14.25 -20.02 -9.72
CA ARG A 316 14.18 -21.24 -8.92
C ARG A 316 12.75 -21.71 -8.69
N ALA A 317 11.78 -20.82 -8.86
CA ALA A 317 10.37 -21.14 -8.74
C ALA A 317 9.90 -21.98 -9.94
N ALA A 318 9.23 -23.11 -9.66
CA ALA A 318 8.81 -24.05 -10.69
C ALA A 318 7.94 -23.39 -11.76
N GLY A 319 8.36 -23.51 -13.01
CA GLY A 319 7.62 -23.11 -14.19
C GLY A 319 7.74 -21.63 -14.60
N VAL A 320 8.61 -20.84 -13.97
CA VAL A 320 8.93 -19.49 -14.45
C VAL A 320 9.97 -19.61 -15.57
N ARG A 321 9.64 -19.07 -16.75
CA ARG A 321 10.56 -19.06 -17.88
C ARG A 321 11.65 -18.03 -17.67
N ALA A 322 12.90 -18.33 -18.09
CA ALA A 322 14.06 -17.44 -17.92
C ALA A 322 13.82 -16.03 -18.50
N GLU A 323 13.16 -15.94 -19.64
CA GLU A 323 12.82 -14.69 -20.32
C GLU A 323 11.81 -13.81 -19.56
N ALA A 324 10.99 -14.43 -18.69
CA ALA A 324 9.99 -13.73 -17.86
C ALA A 324 10.58 -13.21 -16.54
N VAL A 325 11.73 -13.74 -16.09
CA VAL A 325 12.31 -13.41 -14.79
C VAL A 325 12.56 -11.90 -14.65
N TRP A 326 13.19 -11.31 -15.67
CA TRP A 326 13.57 -9.90 -15.63
C TRP A 326 12.37 -8.94 -15.58
N PRO A 327 11.36 -9.06 -16.47
CA PRO A 327 10.13 -8.26 -16.36
C PRO A 327 9.38 -8.49 -15.05
N LEU A 328 9.21 -9.74 -14.63
CA LEU A 328 8.50 -10.07 -13.39
C LEU A 328 9.19 -9.47 -12.16
N ALA A 329 10.53 -9.55 -12.09
CA ALA A 329 11.29 -8.92 -11.02
C ALA A 329 11.14 -7.38 -11.02
N ALA A 330 11.13 -6.76 -12.21
CA ALA A 330 10.95 -5.32 -12.36
C ALA A 330 9.55 -4.86 -11.90
N PHE A 331 8.52 -5.68 -12.07
CA PHE A 331 7.16 -5.34 -11.64
C PHE A 331 6.98 -5.38 -10.11
N LEU A 332 7.99 -5.83 -9.35
CA LEU A 332 8.03 -5.71 -7.88
C LEU A 332 8.62 -4.36 -7.40
N ILE A 333 9.20 -3.56 -8.29
CA ILE A 333 9.87 -2.30 -7.93
C ILE A 333 8.89 -1.21 -7.40
N PRO A 334 7.69 -1.00 -7.96
CA PRO A 334 6.86 0.13 -7.60
C PRO A 334 6.50 0.18 -6.12
N ARG A 335 6.58 1.38 -5.53
CA ARG A 335 6.07 1.71 -4.19
C ARG A 335 4.85 2.60 -4.34
N ALA A 336 3.94 2.58 -3.36
CA ALA A 336 2.78 3.45 -3.37
C ALA A 336 2.24 3.76 -1.96
N GLU A 337 0.94 3.52 -1.78
CA GLU A 337 0.11 3.96 -0.68
C GLU A 337 0.64 3.56 0.71
N ILE A 338 1.09 2.33 0.89
CA ILE A 338 1.56 1.84 2.19
C ILE A 338 2.84 2.56 2.63
N SER A 339 3.75 2.87 1.70
CA SER A 339 4.95 3.66 2.01
C SER A 339 4.59 5.04 2.56
N LEU A 340 3.58 5.69 1.99
CA LEU A 340 3.09 6.99 2.46
C LEU A 340 2.36 6.88 3.80
N ILE A 341 1.58 5.82 4.00
CA ILE A 341 0.91 5.53 5.28
C ILE A 341 1.95 5.37 6.40
N ILE A 342 3.00 4.59 6.15
CA ILE A 342 4.10 4.40 7.11
C ILE A 342 4.79 5.73 7.42
N ALA A 343 5.09 6.54 6.39
CA ALA A 343 5.69 7.86 6.56
C ALA A 343 4.78 8.80 7.38
N GLN A 344 3.49 8.85 7.02
CA GLN A 344 2.48 9.63 7.73
C GLN A 344 2.38 9.23 9.21
N TYR A 345 2.34 7.92 9.47
CA TYR A 345 2.27 7.42 10.83
C TYR A 345 3.53 7.79 11.64
N GLY A 346 4.71 7.69 11.02
CA GLY A 346 5.97 8.14 11.64
C GLY A 346 5.91 9.62 12.06
N VAL A 347 5.42 10.49 11.18
CA VAL A 347 5.22 11.91 11.49
C VAL A 347 4.22 12.09 12.64
N THR A 348 3.12 11.35 12.65
CA THR A 348 2.07 11.44 13.69
C THR A 348 2.60 11.08 15.07
N ILE A 349 3.51 10.11 15.19
CA ILE A 349 4.13 9.72 16.46
C ILE A 349 5.39 10.51 16.80
N GLY A 350 5.68 11.58 16.04
CA GLY A 350 6.78 12.50 16.32
C GLY A 350 8.16 12.03 15.85
N VAL A 351 8.23 11.07 14.93
CA VAL A 351 9.51 10.70 14.30
C VAL A 351 10.03 11.87 13.51
N THR A 352 11.24 12.32 13.86
CA THR A 352 11.92 13.43 13.18
C THR A 352 12.46 13.00 11.81
N GLY A 353 12.51 13.95 10.87
CA GLY A 353 13.04 13.74 9.53
C GLY A 353 11.97 13.96 8.45
N ASP A 354 12.45 14.18 7.23
CA ASP A 354 11.59 14.48 6.07
C ASP A 354 11.02 13.18 5.43
N LEU A 355 10.34 12.36 6.24
CA LEU A 355 9.83 11.04 5.82
C LEU A 355 8.83 11.14 4.65
N LEU A 356 7.90 12.11 4.70
CA LEU A 356 6.86 12.27 3.67
C LEU A 356 7.43 12.73 2.32
N PRO A 357 8.28 13.77 2.22
CA PRO A 357 8.93 14.14 0.96
C PRO A 357 9.72 12.98 0.35
N ILE A 358 10.45 12.22 1.18
CA ILE A 358 11.23 11.07 0.71
C ILE A 358 10.30 9.95 0.23
N ALA A 359 9.26 9.59 0.98
CA ALA A 359 8.30 8.57 0.58
C ALA A 359 7.60 8.91 -0.75
N MET A 360 7.23 10.20 -0.95
CA MET A 360 6.69 10.69 -2.21
C MET A 360 7.70 10.56 -3.35
N ALA A 361 8.94 10.96 -3.15
CA ALA A 361 9.98 10.86 -4.16
C ALA A 361 10.28 9.40 -4.53
N VAL A 362 10.35 8.51 -3.54
CA VAL A 362 10.51 7.06 -3.75
C VAL A 362 9.33 6.49 -4.54
N MET A 363 8.10 6.88 -4.21
CA MET A 363 6.91 6.45 -4.94
C MET A 363 6.97 6.88 -6.41
N ILE A 364 7.34 8.12 -6.71
CA ILE A 364 7.48 8.63 -8.08
C ILE A 364 8.61 7.88 -8.81
N GLY A 365 9.79 7.83 -8.22
CA GLY A 365 10.97 7.20 -8.82
C GLY A 365 10.75 5.72 -9.14
N THR A 366 10.20 4.97 -8.18
CA THR A 366 9.92 3.54 -8.36
C THR A 366 8.73 3.26 -9.30
N ALA A 367 7.82 4.19 -9.50
CA ALA A 367 6.76 4.07 -10.49
C ALA A 367 7.28 4.26 -11.93
N VAL A 368 8.28 5.12 -12.11
CA VAL A 368 8.87 5.42 -13.43
C VAL A 368 9.83 4.32 -13.87
N LEU A 369 10.66 3.80 -12.96
CA LEU A 369 11.73 2.84 -13.27
C LEU A 369 11.27 1.58 -14.04
N PRO A 370 10.16 0.88 -13.70
CA PRO A 370 9.75 -0.33 -14.40
C PRO A 370 9.01 -0.05 -15.71
N THR A 371 8.60 1.19 -16.00
CA THR A 371 7.82 1.54 -17.20
C THR A 371 8.55 1.19 -18.51
N PRO A 372 9.84 1.53 -18.73
CA PRO A 372 10.55 1.13 -19.92
C PRO A 372 10.67 -0.39 -20.07
N ILE A 373 10.79 -1.10 -18.95
CA ILE A 373 10.87 -2.56 -18.92
C ILE A 373 9.52 -3.19 -19.33
N GLY A 374 8.43 -2.63 -18.85
CA GLY A 374 7.08 -3.03 -19.26
C GLY A 374 6.83 -2.84 -20.76
N GLU A 375 7.21 -1.70 -21.31
CA GLU A 375 7.10 -1.43 -22.75
C GLU A 375 7.97 -2.39 -23.60
N TRP A 376 9.20 -2.66 -23.16
CA TRP A 376 10.07 -3.63 -23.81
C TRP A 376 9.49 -5.05 -23.74
N ALA A 377 8.96 -5.47 -22.58
CA ALA A 377 8.33 -6.76 -22.38
C ALA A 377 7.11 -6.94 -23.31
N LYS A 378 6.27 -5.91 -23.42
CA LYS A 378 5.12 -5.89 -24.33
C LYS A 378 5.51 -6.09 -25.80
N ARG A 379 6.56 -5.42 -26.26
CA ARG A 379 7.05 -5.58 -27.63
C ARG A 379 7.55 -7.02 -27.89
N ARG A 380 8.19 -7.67 -26.93
CA ARG A 380 8.61 -9.07 -27.05
C ARG A 380 7.45 -10.05 -27.04
N ALA A 381 6.47 -9.85 -26.17
CA ALA A 381 5.26 -10.68 -26.13
C ALA A 381 4.50 -10.63 -27.47
N ALA A 382 4.36 -9.45 -28.06
CA ALA A 382 3.70 -9.27 -29.36
C ALA A 382 4.42 -9.96 -30.54
N VAL A 383 5.74 -10.16 -30.43
CA VAL A 383 6.54 -10.89 -31.46
C VAL A 383 6.39 -12.41 -31.31
N GLN A 384 5.98 -12.91 -30.14
CA GLN A 384 5.86 -14.33 -29.84
C GLN A 384 4.43 -14.91 -30.07
N GLU A 385 3.42 -14.07 -30.28
CA GLU A 385 2.14 -14.56 -30.80
C GLU A 385 2.32 -14.92 -32.29
N PRO A 386 2.26 -16.21 -32.66
CA PRO A 386 2.22 -16.57 -34.09
C PRO A 386 0.98 -15.93 -34.68
N ALA A 387 1.14 -15.25 -35.81
CA ALA A 387 0.02 -14.74 -36.59
C ALA A 387 -1.05 -15.84 -36.65
N GLN A 388 -2.19 -15.59 -36.01
CA GLN A 388 -3.34 -16.45 -36.15
C GLN A 388 -3.60 -16.54 -37.66
N THR A 389 -3.25 -17.67 -38.25
CA THR A 389 -3.64 -17.99 -39.63
C THR A 389 -5.15 -17.94 -39.67
N ASP A 390 -5.67 -16.95 -40.40
CA ASP A 390 -7.06 -16.81 -40.76
C ASP A 390 -7.55 -18.16 -41.32
N PRO A 391 -8.58 -18.81 -40.75
CA PRO A 391 -9.13 -20.00 -41.37
C PRO A 391 -9.99 -19.54 -42.56
N THR A 392 -9.38 -19.62 -43.75
CA THR A 392 -10.13 -19.57 -45.02
C THR A 392 -11.14 -20.71 -45.12
#